data_30a3d3845f5c009618f71ad426cdd2ed
#
_entry.id   30a3d3845f5c009618f71ad426cdd2ed
#
_cell.length_a   1.000
_cell.length_b   1.000
_cell.length_c   1.000
_cell.angle_alpha   90.00
_cell.angle_beta   90.00
_cell.angle_gamma   90.00
#
_symmetry.space_group_name_H-M   'P 1'
#
loop_
_entity.id
_entity.type
_entity.pdbx_description
1 polymer ?
#
loop_
_entity_poly.entity_id
_entity_poly.type
_entity_poly.pdbx_seq_one_letter_code
_entity_poly.pdbx_strand_id
1 'polypeptide(L)'
;GGVFSLDRYGARGDGRHDDTRALAKAWKAACASPRPAVVLVPGGKRYLLKLVRLAGPCKSSVVLTVKGTLVASPNRADWSDRDRRHWIVFSAVDKLTVNGGGAVDGNGETWWKHSCKINKAMPCKEAPTALSFHYCTGLRVQDLKIVNSQQIHMSIEDCTNVQLAGLSITASGTSPNTDGIHITRSKDVQVTNCKIKTGDDCMSIENGTHNLYVSKVVCGPGHGISIGSLGDDNSRAEVSGITIDTVQLYGTTNGARIKTYQGGSGYAKDITFQNMIMDNVKNPIIIDQNYCDKAKPCKAQGSAVEVSNVVFKNIRGTTVTKDAIKLNCSKNVPCHGITLQNIDLKMEGGDGAAESTCQNAKWRKSGTVRPQPCTSKN
;
A
#
# COMPACT_ATOMS: atom_id res chain seq x y z
N GLY A 1 0.81 33.70 7.28
CA GLY A 1 0.97 32.81 6.18
C GLY A 1 1.35 33.48 4.88
N GLY A 2 1.50 32.67 3.89
CA GLY A 2 1.81 33.11 2.54
C GLY A 2 2.11 31.92 1.66
N VAL A 3 2.49 32.24 0.44
CA VAL A 3 2.87 31.24 -0.55
C VAL A 3 4.41 31.25 -0.68
N PHE A 4 5.00 30.10 -0.43
CA PHE A 4 6.44 29.88 -0.53
C PHE A 4 6.70 29.02 -1.77
N SER A 5 6.89 29.67 -2.90
CA SER A 5 7.14 28.99 -4.18
C SER A 5 8.58 28.51 -4.26
N LEU A 6 8.80 27.30 -4.78
CA LEU A 6 10.14 26.79 -5.01
C LEU A 6 11.00 27.73 -5.86
N ASP A 7 10.39 28.40 -6.84
CA ASP A 7 11.10 29.31 -7.73
C ASP A 7 11.71 30.51 -7.00
N ARG A 8 11.08 30.94 -5.91
CA ARG A 8 11.63 32.02 -5.05
C ARG A 8 12.88 31.61 -4.28
N TYR A 9 13.11 30.32 -4.15
CA TYR A 9 14.24 29.76 -3.42
C TYR A 9 15.31 29.18 -4.34
N GLY A 10 15.27 29.56 -5.61
CA GLY A 10 16.30 29.23 -6.58
C GLY A 10 16.08 27.95 -7.37
N ALA A 11 14.89 27.35 -7.29
CA ALA A 11 14.58 26.19 -8.11
C ALA A 11 14.51 26.56 -9.58
N ARG A 12 15.06 25.73 -10.45
CA ARG A 12 15.05 25.93 -11.90
C ARG A 12 13.89 25.24 -12.60
N GLY A 13 13.46 24.11 -12.11
CA GLY A 13 12.33 23.38 -12.69
C GLY A 13 12.56 22.91 -14.12
N ASP A 14 13.79 22.60 -14.48
CA ASP A 14 14.18 22.15 -15.82
C ASP A 14 14.36 20.63 -15.92
N GLY A 15 14.16 19.90 -14.82
CA GLY A 15 14.34 18.46 -14.76
C GLY A 15 15.79 17.99 -14.74
N ARG A 16 16.75 18.91 -14.68
CA ARG A 16 18.20 18.63 -14.77
C ARG A 16 18.97 19.09 -13.56
N HIS A 17 18.74 20.32 -13.12
CA HIS A 17 19.39 20.87 -11.93
C HIS A 17 18.73 20.29 -10.68
N ASP A 18 19.54 20.09 -9.66
CA ASP A 18 19.08 19.62 -8.36
C ASP A 18 18.37 20.75 -7.61
N ASP A 19 17.07 20.63 -7.49
CA ASP A 19 16.21 21.60 -6.81
C ASP A 19 15.90 21.20 -5.35
N THR A 20 16.61 20.21 -4.80
CA THR A 20 16.35 19.70 -3.44
C THR A 20 16.47 20.80 -2.39
N ARG A 21 17.51 21.64 -2.47
CA ARG A 21 17.72 22.73 -1.50
C ARG A 21 16.62 23.79 -1.57
N ALA A 22 16.11 24.06 -2.76
CA ALA A 22 15.01 25.01 -2.94
C ALA A 22 13.75 24.54 -2.22
N LEU A 23 13.38 23.25 -2.38
CA LEU A 23 12.26 22.68 -1.64
C LEU A 23 12.50 22.71 -0.13
N ALA A 24 13.67 22.31 0.33
CA ALA A 24 14.00 22.30 1.76
C ALA A 24 13.91 23.71 2.36
N LYS A 25 14.37 24.72 1.67
CA LYS A 25 14.30 26.12 2.12
C LYS A 25 12.87 26.64 2.16
N ALA A 26 12.09 26.38 1.09
CA ALA A 26 10.68 26.77 1.04
C ALA A 26 9.89 26.11 2.19
N TRP A 27 10.13 24.84 2.44
CA TRP A 27 9.52 24.10 3.54
C TRP A 27 9.88 24.73 4.89
N LYS A 28 11.17 24.98 5.14
CA LYS A 28 11.63 25.55 6.40
C LYS A 28 10.98 26.90 6.67
N ALA A 29 10.86 27.74 5.65
CA ALA A 29 10.22 29.04 5.78
C ALA A 29 8.71 28.90 6.06
N ALA A 30 8.02 28.04 5.35
CA ALA A 30 6.59 27.78 5.56
C ALA A 30 6.32 27.15 6.93
N CYS A 31 7.13 26.20 7.35
CA CYS A 31 7.02 25.53 8.66
C CYS A 31 7.26 26.51 9.84
N ALA A 32 8.06 27.54 9.64
CA ALA A 32 8.30 28.58 10.62
C ALA A 32 7.23 29.68 10.63
N SER A 33 6.31 29.70 9.69
CA SER A 33 5.24 30.68 9.63
C SER A 33 4.26 30.51 10.79
N PRO A 34 3.94 31.58 11.53
CA PRO A 34 2.95 31.50 12.59
C PRO A 34 1.50 31.38 12.11
N ARG A 35 1.28 31.54 10.81
CA ARG A 35 -0.03 31.40 10.16
C ARG A 35 0.01 30.28 9.14
N PRO A 36 -1.15 29.70 8.77
CA PRO A 36 -1.18 28.69 7.74
C PRO A 36 -0.45 29.11 6.46
N ALA A 37 0.40 28.23 5.94
CA ALA A 37 1.30 28.53 4.84
C ALA A 37 1.18 27.48 3.72
N VAL A 38 1.50 27.90 2.50
CA VAL A 38 1.52 27.03 1.33
C VAL A 38 2.93 26.97 0.77
N VAL A 39 3.46 25.75 0.57
CA VAL A 39 4.64 25.52 -0.25
C VAL A 39 4.15 25.16 -1.65
N LEU A 40 4.51 25.96 -2.63
CA LEU A 40 4.04 25.81 -4.00
C LEU A 40 5.14 25.20 -4.89
N VAL A 41 4.78 24.09 -5.56
CA VAL A 41 5.53 23.54 -6.68
C VAL A 41 4.80 24.00 -7.94
N PRO A 42 5.32 25.01 -8.67
CA PRO A 42 4.62 25.60 -9.82
C PRO A 42 4.32 24.60 -10.93
N GLY A 43 3.22 24.83 -11.64
CA GLY A 43 2.79 24.00 -12.76
C GLY A 43 3.69 24.17 -14.00
N GLY A 44 3.67 23.17 -14.88
CA GLY A 44 4.36 23.20 -16.15
C GLY A 44 5.88 22.99 -16.08
N LYS A 45 6.40 22.63 -14.91
CA LYS A 45 7.85 22.43 -14.69
C LYS A 45 8.12 21.08 -14.03
N ARG A 46 9.36 20.64 -14.15
CA ARG A 46 9.84 19.40 -13.54
C ARG A 46 11.00 19.74 -12.60
N TYR A 47 10.84 19.43 -11.34
CA TYR A 47 11.83 19.74 -10.31
C TYR A 47 12.55 18.45 -9.90
N LEU A 48 13.83 18.36 -10.29
CA LEU A 48 14.66 17.21 -9.96
C LEU A 48 15.07 17.26 -8.49
N LEU A 49 14.78 16.19 -7.75
CA LEU A 49 15.07 16.10 -6.33
C LEU A 49 15.88 14.83 -6.03
N LYS A 50 16.81 14.98 -5.10
CA LYS A 50 17.42 13.88 -4.36
C LYS A 50 16.64 13.66 -3.07
N LEU A 51 17.17 12.85 -2.16
CA LEU A 51 16.56 12.65 -0.84
C LEU A 51 16.32 14.00 -0.16
N VAL A 52 15.08 14.20 0.31
CA VAL A 52 14.71 15.40 1.05
C VAL A 52 13.85 15.04 2.26
N ARG A 53 14.19 15.60 3.40
CA ARG A 53 13.46 15.45 4.66
C ARG A 53 12.77 16.75 5.00
N LEU A 54 11.46 16.70 5.13
CA LEU A 54 10.60 17.83 5.44
C LEU A 54 10.03 17.60 6.84
N ALA A 55 10.72 18.14 7.82
CA ALA A 55 10.45 17.85 9.22
C ALA A 55 9.63 18.96 9.90
N GLY A 56 8.81 18.54 10.86
CA GLY A 56 8.17 19.39 11.85
C GLY A 56 8.95 19.39 13.17
N PRO A 57 8.37 19.99 14.25
CA PRO A 57 7.04 20.56 14.25
C PRO A 57 6.97 21.90 13.52
N CYS A 58 5.85 22.18 12.89
CA CYS A 58 5.59 23.47 12.26
C CYS A 58 4.74 24.36 13.18
N LYS A 59 4.90 25.68 13.07
CA LYS A 59 4.18 26.61 13.93
C LYS A 59 2.70 26.69 13.61
N SER A 60 2.30 26.41 12.36
CA SER A 60 0.93 26.35 11.90
C SER A 60 0.76 25.25 10.87
N SER A 61 -0.46 25.08 10.33
CA SER A 61 -0.69 24.12 9.26
C SER A 61 0.08 24.49 8.01
N VAL A 62 0.54 23.49 7.27
CA VAL A 62 1.25 23.65 6.00
C VAL A 62 0.55 22.85 4.92
N VAL A 63 0.38 23.46 3.76
CA VAL A 63 -0.08 22.79 2.54
C VAL A 63 1.08 22.76 1.55
N LEU A 64 1.46 21.57 1.09
CA LEU A 64 2.34 21.40 -0.06
C LEU A 64 1.46 21.21 -1.29
N THR A 65 1.42 22.22 -2.14
CA THR A 65 0.63 22.17 -3.37
C THR A 65 1.54 21.88 -4.55
N VAL A 66 1.40 20.67 -5.10
CA VAL A 66 2.19 20.19 -6.23
C VAL A 66 1.36 20.34 -7.49
N LYS A 67 1.62 21.39 -8.26
CA LYS A 67 0.98 21.62 -9.57
C LYS A 67 1.85 21.15 -10.73
N GLY A 68 3.16 21.21 -10.58
CA GLY A 68 4.12 20.66 -11.49
C GLY A 68 4.47 19.22 -11.20
N THR A 69 5.68 18.82 -11.54
CA THR A 69 6.18 17.47 -11.29
C THR A 69 7.43 17.53 -10.42
N LEU A 70 7.41 16.77 -9.34
CA LEU A 70 8.62 16.43 -8.58
C LEU A 70 9.17 15.13 -9.15
N VAL A 71 10.41 15.14 -9.61
CA VAL A 71 11.03 13.97 -10.24
C VAL A 71 12.29 13.56 -9.50
N ALA A 72 12.40 12.27 -9.20
CA ALA A 72 13.59 11.74 -8.53
C ALA A 72 14.77 11.63 -9.49
N SER A 73 15.99 11.85 -8.97
CA SER A 73 17.19 11.58 -9.75
C SER A 73 17.20 10.12 -10.22
N PRO A 74 17.39 9.86 -11.52
CA PRO A 74 17.49 8.47 -12.03
C PRO A 74 18.87 7.86 -11.77
N ASN A 75 19.85 8.66 -11.36
CA ASN A 75 21.20 8.20 -11.10
C ASN A 75 21.28 7.60 -9.69
N ARG A 76 21.43 6.28 -9.61
CA ARG A 76 21.50 5.57 -8.33
C ARG A 76 22.68 6.02 -7.47
N ALA A 77 23.76 6.55 -8.05
CA ALA A 77 24.88 7.10 -7.31
C ALA A 77 24.52 8.36 -6.50
N ASP A 78 23.44 9.05 -6.83
CA ASP A 78 22.95 10.19 -6.06
C ASP A 78 22.27 9.78 -4.74
N TRP A 79 22.10 8.47 -4.51
CA TRP A 79 21.39 7.93 -3.35
C TRP A 79 22.37 7.29 -2.38
N SER A 80 22.30 7.72 -1.12
CA SER A 80 23.20 7.26 -0.07
C SER A 80 22.95 5.80 0.33
N ASP A 81 24.03 5.03 0.56
CA ASP A 81 23.93 3.70 1.14
C ASP A 81 23.36 3.69 2.56
N ARG A 82 23.40 4.82 3.25
CA ARG A 82 22.87 4.95 4.62
C ARG A 82 21.36 5.04 4.66
N ASP A 83 20.73 5.60 3.61
CA ASP A 83 19.29 5.73 3.52
C ASP A 83 18.81 5.57 2.08
N ARG A 84 18.77 4.31 1.63
CA ARG A 84 18.23 3.97 0.31
C ARG A 84 16.72 3.78 0.29
N ARG A 85 16.05 3.84 1.46
CA ARG A 85 14.61 3.56 1.55
C ARG A 85 13.74 4.77 1.34
N HIS A 86 14.31 5.95 1.27
CA HIS A 86 13.54 7.19 1.28
C HIS A 86 13.92 8.14 0.16
N TRP A 87 12.91 8.80 -0.38
CA TRP A 87 13.09 9.91 -1.29
C TRP A 87 12.54 11.21 -0.68
N ILE A 88 11.22 11.35 -0.59
CA ILE A 88 10.59 12.53 0.05
C ILE A 88 9.98 12.06 1.37
N VAL A 89 10.49 12.58 2.48
CA VAL A 89 10.07 12.18 3.82
C VAL A 89 9.50 13.36 4.58
N PHE A 90 8.26 13.21 5.04
CA PHE A 90 7.66 14.12 6.00
C PHE A 90 7.71 13.48 7.37
N SER A 91 8.19 14.21 8.38
CA SER A 91 8.28 13.66 9.74
C SER A 91 7.80 14.66 10.78
N ALA A 92 7.00 14.17 11.72
CA ALA A 92 6.51 14.94 12.88
C ALA A 92 5.80 16.24 12.48
N VAL A 93 4.96 16.18 11.43
CA VAL A 93 4.18 17.34 10.97
C VAL A 93 2.71 17.13 11.30
N ASP A 94 2.14 18.07 12.05
CA ASP A 94 0.71 18.09 12.34
C ASP A 94 -0.02 18.98 11.34
N LYS A 95 -1.22 18.55 10.94
CA LYS A 95 -2.09 19.29 10.02
C LYS A 95 -1.40 19.60 8.69
N LEU A 96 -0.73 18.60 8.12
CA LEU A 96 -0.15 18.68 6.79
C LEU A 96 -1.18 18.28 5.74
N THR A 97 -1.26 19.06 4.67
CA THR A 97 -1.97 18.69 3.44
C THR A 97 -1.00 18.67 2.28
N VAL A 98 -1.06 17.60 1.46
CA VAL A 98 -0.34 17.51 0.18
C VAL A 98 -1.39 17.36 -0.91
N ASN A 99 -1.40 18.27 -1.87
CA ASN A 99 -2.41 18.30 -2.94
C ASN A 99 -1.84 18.91 -4.22
N GLY A 100 -2.70 19.30 -5.16
CA GLY A 100 -2.35 20.17 -6.27
C GLY A 100 -2.63 19.63 -7.67
N GLY A 101 -2.91 18.35 -7.81
CA GLY A 101 -3.20 17.74 -9.11
C GLY A 101 -1.98 17.47 -9.99
N GLY A 102 -0.78 17.79 -9.52
CA GLY A 102 0.48 17.49 -10.19
C GLY A 102 0.95 16.08 -9.93
N ALA A 103 2.24 15.85 -10.15
CA ALA A 103 2.81 14.51 -10.10
C ALA A 103 4.07 14.41 -9.25
N VAL A 104 4.22 13.25 -8.63
CA VAL A 104 5.46 12.81 -7.99
C VAL A 104 5.94 11.61 -8.78
N ASP A 105 7.03 11.77 -9.50
CA ASP A 105 7.59 10.76 -10.40
C ASP A 105 8.89 10.19 -9.82
N GLY A 106 8.81 8.95 -9.36
CA GLY A 106 9.95 8.27 -8.76
C GLY A 106 11.05 7.88 -9.75
N ASN A 107 10.77 7.99 -11.06
CA ASN A 107 11.75 7.69 -12.10
C ASN A 107 12.42 6.33 -11.89
N GLY A 108 11.60 5.33 -11.53
CA GLY A 108 12.04 4.09 -10.89
C GLY A 108 12.61 3.03 -11.83
N GLU A 109 12.53 3.21 -13.13
CA GLU A 109 12.90 2.19 -14.12
C GLU A 109 14.32 1.64 -13.93
N THR A 110 15.28 2.52 -13.63
CA THR A 110 16.66 2.13 -13.36
C THR A 110 16.76 1.23 -12.12
N TRP A 111 15.98 1.53 -11.09
CA TRP A 111 15.90 0.70 -9.88
C TRP A 111 15.32 -0.67 -10.17
N TRP A 112 14.27 -0.73 -11.00
CA TRP A 112 13.63 -2.00 -11.35
C TRP A 112 14.59 -2.93 -12.10
N LYS A 113 15.35 -2.42 -13.03
CA LYS A 113 16.34 -3.20 -13.80
C LYS A 113 17.44 -3.81 -12.91
N HIS A 114 17.72 -3.20 -11.77
CA HIS A 114 18.74 -3.65 -10.83
C HIS A 114 18.16 -4.37 -9.60
N SER A 115 16.87 -4.65 -9.60
CA SER A 115 16.25 -5.41 -8.51
C SER A 115 16.63 -6.89 -8.59
N CYS A 116 16.92 -7.50 -7.44
CA CYS A 116 17.16 -8.93 -7.36
C CYS A 116 15.95 -9.79 -7.72
N LYS A 117 14.75 -9.23 -7.69
CA LYS A 117 13.53 -9.91 -8.15
C LYS A 117 13.46 -10.03 -9.68
N ILE A 118 14.03 -9.08 -10.39
CA ILE A 118 14.11 -9.08 -11.87
C ILE A 118 15.35 -9.78 -12.35
N ASN A 119 16.50 -9.48 -11.72
CA ASN A 119 17.80 -10.07 -12.05
C ASN A 119 18.41 -10.71 -10.81
N LYS A 120 18.32 -12.04 -10.73
CA LYS A 120 18.79 -12.81 -9.58
C LYS A 120 20.29 -12.72 -9.34
N ALA A 121 21.07 -12.27 -10.32
CA ALA A 121 22.51 -12.05 -10.17
C ALA A 121 22.83 -10.76 -9.41
N MET A 122 21.85 -9.85 -9.26
CA MET A 122 22.03 -8.61 -8.54
C MET A 122 21.80 -8.80 -7.03
N PRO A 123 22.57 -8.08 -6.18
CA PRO A 123 22.31 -8.11 -4.76
C PRO A 123 20.94 -7.52 -4.42
N CYS A 124 20.27 -8.08 -3.41
CA CYS A 124 19.00 -7.56 -2.92
C CYS A 124 19.25 -6.31 -2.07
N LYS A 125 19.27 -5.15 -2.70
CA LYS A 125 19.40 -3.85 -2.05
C LYS A 125 18.08 -3.14 -2.00
N GLU A 126 17.90 -2.33 -0.97
CA GLU A 126 16.72 -1.50 -0.81
C GLU A 126 16.67 -0.41 -1.88
N ALA A 127 15.46 0.01 -2.22
CA ALA A 127 15.19 1.13 -3.11
C ALA A 127 14.28 2.14 -2.41
N PRO A 128 14.28 3.40 -2.84
CA PRO A 128 13.48 4.44 -2.17
C PRO A 128 11.97 4.21 -2.29
N THR A 129 11.27 4.49 -1.19
CA THR A 129 9.85 4.80 -1.19
C THR A 129 9.67 6.25 -1.64
N ALA A 130 8.75 6.51 -2.57
CA ALA A 130 8.62 7.84 -3.15
C ALA A 130 8.16 8.88 -2.11
N LEU A 131 7.04 8.63 -1.44
CA LEU A 131 6.51 9.51 -0.39
C LEU A 131 6.39 8.74 0.92
N SER A 132 7.05 9.23 1.96
CA SER A 132 6.95 8.65 3.30
C SER A 132 6.46 9.70 4.29
N PHE A 133 5.48 9.31 5.10
CA PHE A 133 4.93 10.14 6.16
C PHE A 133 5.14 9.42 7.48
N HIS A 134 5.94 10.02 8.36
CA HIS A 134 6.30 9.44 9.66
C HIS A 134 5.83 10.36 10.78
N TYR A 135 5.12 9.82 11.77
CA TYR A 135 4.70 10.58 12.96
C TYR A 135 3.90 11.83 12.63
N CYS A 136 3.02 11.75 11.62
CA CYS A 136 2.13 12.84 11.24
C CYS A 136 0.74 12.64 11.86
N THR A 137 0.13 13.72 12.30
CA THR A 137 -1.23 13.73 12.85
C THR A 137 -2.08 14.72 12.08
N GLY A 138 -3.29 14.32 11.69
CA GLY A 138 -4.15 15.19 10.89
C GLY A 138 -3.64 15.38 9.46
N LEU A 139 -3.10 14.31 8.88
CA LEU A 139 -2.54 14.32 7.53
C LEU A 139 -3.64 14.18 6.47
N ARG A 140 -3.54 14.98 5.41
CA ARG A 140 -4.37 14.85 4.22
C ARG A 140 -3.50 14.82 2.98
N VAL A 141 -3.67 13.79 2.13
CA VAL A 141 -3.04 13.70 0.82
C VAL A 141 -4.15 13.51 -0.20
N GLN A 142 -4.27 14.42 -1.13
CA GLN A 142 -5.41 14.40 -2.04
C GLN A 142 -5.06 14.96 -3.42
N ASP A 143 -5.73 14.43 -4.44
CA ASP A 143 -5.65 14.92 -5.82
C ASP A 143 -4.19 15.01 -6.30
N LEU A 144 -3.51 13.87 -6.31
CA LEU A 144 -2.10 13.79 -6.65
C LEU A 144 -1.85 12.53 -7.49
N LYS A 145 -0.95 12.64 -8.45
CA LYS A 145 -0.43 11.49 -9.20
C LYS A 145 0.91 11.08 -8.62
N ILE A 146 1.06 9.79 -8.33
CA ILE A 146 2.31 9.22 -7.85
C ILE A 146 2.68 8.12 -8.83
N VAL A 147 3.77 8.30 -9.56
CA VAL A 147 4.08 7.45 -10.70
C VAL A 147 5.49 6.90 -10.63
N ASN A 148 5.64 5.66 -11.09
CA ASN A 148 6.93 5.01 -11.31
C ASN A 148 7.87 5.12 -10.11
N SER A 149 7.37 4.81 -8.92
CA SER A 149 8.21 4.80 -7.73
C SER A 149 9.34 3.79 -7.88
N GLN A 150 10.46 4.10 -7.26
CA GLN A 150 11.62 3.23 -7.19
C GLN A 150 11.28 1.89 -6.50
N GLN A 151 10.48 1.94 -5.44
CA GLN A 151 9.89 0.80 -4.76
C GLN A 151 8.47 1.18 -4.32
N ILE A 152 8.12 1.20 -3.06
CA ILE A 152 6.80 1.62 -2.57
C ILE A 152 6.48 3.05 -3.01
N HIS A 153 5.24 3.32 -3.43
CA HIS A 153 4.82 4.66 -3.83
C HIS A 153 4.57 5.57 -2.64
N MET A 154 3.78 5.11 -1.69
CA MET A 154 3.43 5.91 -0.51
C MET A 154 3.47 5.03 0.73
N SER A 155 4.11 5.51 1.79
CA SER A 155 4.16 4.86 3.09
C SER A 155 3.63 5.78 4.18
N ILE A 156 2.69 5.26 4.97
CA ILE A 156 2.11 5.92 6.14
C ILE A 156 2.57 5.13 7.36
N GLU A 157 3.40 5.75 8.20
CA GLU A 157 4.03 5.08 9.34
C GLU A 157 3.88 5.92 10.61
N ASP A 158 3.40 5.29 11.68
CA ASP A 158 3.21 5.95 12.98
C ASP A 158 2.37 7.24 12.88
N CYS A 159 1.36 7.24 12.03
CA CYS A 159 0.48 8.37 11.81
C CYS A 159 -0.91 8.14 12.41
N THR A 160 -1.59 9.24 12.75
CA THR A 160 -2.95 9.20 13.30
C THR A 160 -3.80 10.25 12.61
N ASN A 161 -5.06 9.92 12.37
CA ASN A 161 -6.03 10.80 11.70
C ASN A 161 -5.52 11.19 10.30
N VAL A 162 -5.59 10.24 9.38
CA VAL A 162 -5.08 10.37 8.01
C VAL A 162 -6.23 10.23 7.02
N GLN A 163 -6.27 11.12 6.04
CA GLN A 163 -7.21 11.04 4.93
C GLN A 163 -6.43 11.06 3.61
N LEU A 164 -6.59 10.00 2.82
CA LEU A 164 -6.02 9.87 1.48
C LEU A 164 -7.19 9.82 0.49
N ALA A 165 -7.20 10.72 -0.49
CA ALA A 165 -8.33 10.80 -1.43
C ALA A 165 -7.88 11.25 -2.82
N GLY A 166 -8.51 10.70 -3.85
CA GLY A 166 -8.28 11.16 -5.22
C GLY A 166 -6.86 10.92 -5.73
N LEU A 167 -6.21 9.86 -5.27
CA LEU A 167 -4.84 9.52 -5.68
C LEU A 167 -4.86 8.62 -6.90
N SER A 168 -3.97 8.93 -7.84
CA SER A 168 -3.69 8.07 -9.00
C SER A 168 -2.26 7.56 -8.89
N ILE A 169 -2.10 6.28 -8.62
CA ILE A 169 -0.80 5.64 -8.41
C ILE A 169 -0.57 4.65 -9.54
N THR A 170 0.51 4.85 -10.29
CA THR A 170 0.74 4.07 -11.50
C THR A 170 2.21 3.68 -11.64
N ALA A 171 2.43 2.39 -11.88
CA ALA A 171 3.70 1.83 -12.34
C ALA A 171 3.42 0.62 -13.22
N SER A 172 4.44 0.14 -13.93
CA SER A 172 4.31 -1.08 -14.74
C SER A 172 3.86 -2.28 -13.89
N GLY A 173 2.99 -3.11 -14.42
CA GLY A 173 2.56 -4.35 -13.76
C GLY A 173 3.70 -5.34 -13.51
N THR A 174 4.85 -5.15 -14.13
CA THR A 174 6.06 -5.96 -13.92
C THR A 174 7.10 -5.30 -13.03
N SER A 175 6.84 -4.09 -12.54
CA SER A 175 7.77 -3.38 -11.65
C SER A 175 7.84 -4.06 -10.27
N PRO A 176 9.03 -4.33 -9.75
CA PRO A 176 9.17 -5.08 -8.50
C PRO A 176 8.94 -4.21 -7.27
N ASN A 177 8.16 -4.72 -6.32
CA ASN A 177 7.90 -4.09 -5.01
C ASN A 177 7.37 -2.65 -5.08
N THR A 178 6.60 -2.36 -6.10
CA THR A 178 6.03 -1.02 -6.28
C THR A 178 4.64 -0.91 -5.67
N ASP A 179 4.49 -1.35 -4.42
CA ASP A 179 3.25 -1.24 -3.68
C ASP A 179 2.68 0.18 -3.79
N GLY A 180 1.36 0.29 -3.87
CA GLY A 180 0.70 1.58 -3.99
C GLY A 180 0.72 2.36 -2.67
N ILE A 181 -0.05 1.89 -1.71
CA ILE A 181 -0.17 2.51 -0.38
C ILE A 181 0.18 1.48 0.69
N HIS A 182 1.22 1.78 1.44
CA HIS A 182 1.70 0.96 2.55
C HIS A 182 1.36 1.65 3.87
N ILE A 183 0.69 0.96 4.77
CA ILE A 183 0.22 1.52 6.05
C ILE A 183 0.71 0.63 7.18
N THR A 184 1.43 1.21 8.13
CA THR A 184 1.96 0.48 9.28
C THR A 184 1.92 1.37 10.53
N ARG A 185 1.65 0.80 11.69
CA ARG A 185 1.61 1.47 13.00
C ARG A 185 0.83 2.79 12.96
N SER A 186 -0.33 2.76 12.30
CA SER A 186 -1.16 3.94 12.10
C SER A 186 -2.60 3.65 12.47
N LYS A 187 -3.33 4.66 12.87
CA LYS A 187 -4.73 4.51 13.27
C LYS A 187 -5.60 5.66 12.76
N ASP A 188 -6.89 5.41 12.65
CA ASP A 188 -7.87 6.38 12.17
C ASP A 188 -7.50 6.87 10.77
N VAL A 189 -7.43 5.94 9.82
CA VAL A 189 -7.02 6.20 8.45
C VAL A 189 -8.21 5.97 7.52
N GLN A 190 -8.45 6.91 6.62
CA GLN A 190 -9.44 6.79 5.55
C GLN A 190 -8.76 6.90 4.19
N VAL A 191 -9.12 6.00 3.27
CA VAL A 191 -8.63 5.99 1.88
C VAL A 191 -9.85 5.92 0.97
N THR A 192 -10.01 6.88 0.07
CA THR A 192 -11.17 6.92 -0.82
C THR A 192 -10.82 7.47 -2.20
N ASN A 193 -11.55 7.01 -3.23
CA ASN A 193 -11.39 7.48 -4.60
C ASN A 193 -9.96 7.37 -5.13
N CYS A 194 -9.34 6.20 -5.04
CA CYS A 194 -8.00 5.98 -5.53
C CYS A 194 -8.00 4.99 -6.70
N LYS A 195 -7.11 5.23 -7.66
CA LYS A 195 -6.82 4.30 -8.76
C LYS A 195 -5.36 3.86 -8.64
N ILE A 196 -5.13 2.55 -8.53
CA ILE A 196 -3.82 2.01 -8.23
C ILE A 196 -3.48 0.90 -9.22
N LYS A 197 -2.40 1.08 -9.98
CA LYS A 197 -1.86 0.12 -10.95
C LYS A 197 -0.38 -0.06 -10.65
N THR A 198 0.03 -1.20 -10.18
CA THR A 198 1.42 -1.41 -9.74
C THR A 198 1.91 -2.81 -10.08
N GLY A 199 3.14 -3.10 -9.73
CA GLY A 199 3.73 -4.44 -9.85
C GLY A 199 3.68 -5.26 -8.57
N ASP A 200 3.05 -4.75 -7.52
CA ASP A 200 2.91 -5.44 -6.22
C ASP A 200 1.52 -5.13 -5.63
N ASP A 201 1.36 -5.12 -4.33
CA ASP A 201 0.07 -4.83 -3.69
C ASP A 201 -0.41 -3.42 -4.00
N CYS A 202 -1.69 -3.27 -4.34
CA CYS A 202 -2.30 -1.94 -4.41
C CYS A 202 -2.26 -1.27 -3.05
N MET A 203 -2.58 -2.03 -2.01
CA MET A 203 -2.45 -1.62 -0.63
C MET A 203 -1.85 -2.76 0.18
N SER A 204 -0.87 -2.44 1.00
CA SER A 204 -0.27 -3.33 1.98
C SER A 204 -0.50 -2.76 3.37
N ILE A 205 -1.33 -3.46 4.15
CA ILE A 205 -1.77 -3.04 5.47
C ILE A 205 -1.04 -3.89 6.50
N GLU A 206 -0.17 -3.26 7.27
CA GLU A 206 0.82 -3.95 8.08
C GLU A 206 0.57 -3.82 9.58
N ASN A 207 1.48 -4.40 10.36
CA ASN A 207 1.44 -4.38 11.82
C ASN A 207 1.15 -3.00 12.41
N GLY A 208 0.32 -2.98 13.44
CA GLY A 208 0.00 -1.77 14.19
C GLY A 208 -1.07 -0.89 13.57
N THR A 209 -1.70 -1.34 12.48
CA THR A 209 -2.78 -0.61 11.84
C THR A 209 -4.12 -0.92 12.51
N HIS A 210 -4.79 0.13 12.97
CA HIS A 210 -6.10 0.03 13.64
C HIS A 210 -7.05 1.10 13.12
N ASN A 211 -8.31 0.73 12.91
CA ASN A 211 -9.35 1.62 12.43
C ASN A 211 -9.01 2.24 11.06
N LEU A 212 -8.98 1.38 10.05
CA LEU A 212 -8.79 1.77 8.65
C LEU A 212 -10.08 1.56 7.87
N TYR A 213 -10.52 2.58 7.15
CA TYR A 213 -11.64 2.49 6.23
C TYR A 213 -11.18 2.83 4.81
N VAL A 214 -11.37 1.89 3.90
CA VAL A 214 -11.03 2.03 2.47
C VAL A 214 -12.29 1.92 1.66
N SER A 215 -12.53 2.86 0.75
CA SER A 215 -13.67 2.80 -0.14
C SER A 215 -13.39 3.39 -1.51
N LYS A 216 -14.12 2.91 -2.52
CA LYS A 216 -14.06 3.43 -3.90
C LYS A 216 -12.62 3.39 -4.46
N VAL A 217 -12.04 2.21 -4.47
CA VAL A 217 -10.70 1.96 -5.03
C VAL A 217 -10.82 1.09 -6.26
N VAL A 218 -10.08 1.46 -7.30
CA VAL A 218 -9.86 0.60 -8.47
C VAL A 218 -8.41 0.12 -8.42
N CYS A 219 -8.23 -1.21 -8.41
CA CYS A 219 -6.94 -1.86 -8.22
C CYS A 219 -6.66 -2.78 -9.39
N GLY A 220 -5.56 -2.57 -10.08
CA GLY A 220 -5.10 -3.49 -11.14
C GLY A 220 -4.46 -2.81 -12.35
N PRO A 221 -3.49 -3.49 -12.96
CA PRO A 221 -2.87 -4.73 -12.48
C PRO A 221 -2.11 -4.55 -11.15
N GLY A 222 -1.68 -5.66 -10.55
CA GLY A 222 -0.93 -5.70 -9.30
C GLY A 222 -1.19 -6.99 -8.52
N HIS A 223 -0.92 -6.96 -7.22
CA HIS A 223 -1.11 -8.11 -6.36
C HIS A 223 -2.39 -8.05 -5.50
N GLY A 224 -3.19 -7.01 -5.62
CA GLY A 224 -4.46 -6.85 -4.90
C GLY A 224 -4.33 -6.06 -3.60
N ILE A 225 -5.25 -6.30 -2.68
CA ILE A 225 -5.26 -5.64 -1.37
C ILE A 225 -4.93 -6.66 -0.31
N SER A 226 -3.84 -6.41 0.43
CA SER A 226 -3.32 -7.36 1.40
C SER A 226 -3.22 -6.76 2.80
N ILE A 227 -3.65 -7.54 3.78
CA ILE A 227 -3.28 -7.36 5.18
C ILE A 227 -2.10 -8.29 5.42
N GLY A 228 -0.96 -7.70 5.70
CA GLY A 228 0.30 -8.42 5.86
C GLY A 228 1.33 -8.08 4.77
N SER A 229 2.43 -8.78 4.81
CA SER A 229 2.67 -9.99 5.64
C SER A 229 2.90 -9.64 7.11
N LEU A 230 2.35 -10.46 7.98
CA LEU A 230 2.44 -10.28 9.43
C LEU A 230 3.24 -11.41 10.06
N GLY A 231 3.98 -11.12 11.11
CA GLY A 231 4.64 -12.12 11.94
C GLY A 231 5.95 -12.67 11.38
N ASP A 232 6.59 -11.98 10.43
CA ASP A 232 7.89 -12.38 9.91
C ASP A 232 8.95 -12.40 11.02
N ASP A 233 9.86 -13.35 10.94
CA ASP A 233 10.95 -13.52 11.92
C ASP A 233 10.45 -13.64 13.37
N ASN A 234 9.38 -14.40 13.58
CA ASN A 234 8.75 -14.62 14.87
C ASN A 234 8.26 -13.34 15.56
N SER A 235 7.97 -12.30 14.79
CA SER A 235 7.50 -11.03 15.34
C SER A 235 6.04 -11.08 15.79
N ARG A 236 5.69 -10.15 16.67
CA ARG A 236 4.31 -9.92 17.07
C ARG A 236 3.66 -8.89 16.16
N ALA A 237 2.45 -9.16 15.73
CA ALA A 237 1.66 -8.24 14.92
C ALA A 237 0.27 -8.03 15.55
N GLU A 238 -0.23 -6.81 15.46
CA GLU A 238 -1.56 -6.44 15.93
C GLU A 238 -2.25 -5.57 14.90
N VAL A 239 -3.29 -6.09 14.27
CA VAL A 239 -4.10 -5.39 13.25
C VAL A 239 -5.57 -5.60 13.58
N SER A 240 -6.35 -4.53 13.63
CA SER A 240 -7.78 -4.61 13.89
C SER A 240 -8.59 -3.46 13.33
N GLY A 241 -9.90 -3.69 13.15
CA GLY A 241 -10.82 -2.65 12.72
C GLY A 241 -10.59 -2.19 11.29
N ILE A 242 -10.45 -3.14 10.37
CA ILE A 242 -10.18 -2.85 8.96
C ILE A 242 -11.45 -3.10 8.14
N THR A 243 -11.88 -2.10 7.40
CA THR A 243 -12.98 -2.21 6.45
C THR A 243 -12.51 -1.82 5.06
N ILE A 244 -12.61 -2.76 4.12
CA ILE A 244 -12.32 -2.56 2.70
C ILE A 244 -13.64 -2.69 1.95
N ASP A 245 -14.12 -1.59 1.39
CA ASP A 245 -15.47 -1.48 0.85
C ASP A 245 -15.46 -0.85 -0.55
N THR A 246 -16.28 -1.37 -1.43
CA THR A 246 -16.47 -0.81 -2.77
C THR A 246 -15.15 -0.74 -3.55
N VAL A 247 -14.61 -1.91 -3.88
CA VAL A 247 -13.35 -2.05 -4.60
C VAL A 247 -13.56 -2.88 -5.86
N GLN A 248 -12.98 -2.41 -6.95
CA GLN A 248 -12.87 -3.17 -8.19
C GLN A 248 -11.42 -3.61 -8.38
N LEU A 249 -11.23 -4.91 -8.64
CA LEU A 249 -9.91 -5.46 -8.95
C LEU A 249 -9.95 -6.09 -10.33
N TYR A 250 -8.93 -5.81 -11.13
CA TYR A 250 -8.82 -6.44 -12.44
C TYR A 250 -7.39 -6.88 -12.75
N GLY A 251 -7.24 -8.10 -13.23
CA GLY A 251 -5.95 -8.65 -13.62
C GLY A 251 -4.93 -8.75 -12.50
N THR A 252 -5.38 -8.82 -11.24
CA THR A 252 -4.49 -8.92 -10.08
C THR A 252 -4.23 -10.37 -9.71
N THR A 253 -3.10 -10.62 -9.04
CA THR A 253 -2.78 -11.97 -8.55
C THR A 253 -3.62 -12.37 -7.34
N ASN A 254 -4.07 -11.40 -6.56
CA ASN A 254 -4.97 -11.63 -5.43
C ASN A 254 -6.06 -10.56 -5.40
N GLY A 255 -7.14 -10.87 -4.74
CA GLY A 255 -8.20 -9.91 -4.45
C GLY A 255 -8.11 -9.42 -3.02
N ALA A 256 -8.92 -9.99 -2.15
CA ALA A 256 -8.91 -9.76 -0.71
C ALA A 256 -8.01 -10.79 -0.03
N ARG A 257 -6.88 -10.34 0.52
CA ARG A 257 -5.87 -11.25 1.05
C ARG A 257 -5.45 -10.90 2.47
N ILE A 258 -5.31 -11.94 3.30
CA ILE A 258 -4.62 -11.87 4.59
C ILE A 258 -3.46 -12.86 4.53
N LYS A 259 -2.24 -12.40 4.78
CA LYS A 259 -1.03 -13.22 4.72
C LYS A 259 -0.19 -13.07 5.97
N THR A 260 0.11 -14.19 6.61
CA THR A 260 0.91 -14.24 7.84
C THR A 260 1.96 -15.34 7.77
N TYR A 261 3.11 -15.08 8.35
CA TYR A 261 4.19 -16.06 8.47
C TYR A 261 3.94 -16.99 9.65
N GLN A 262 4.39 -18.24 9.52
CA GLN A 262 4.50 -19.16 10.66
C GLN A 262 5.51 -18.62 11.68
N GLY A 263 5.26 -18.89 12.96
CA GLY A 263 6.16 -18.49 14.05
C GLY A 263 5.88 -17.13 14.63
N GLY A 264 5.01 -16.33 14.00
CA GLY A 264 4.59 -15.05 14.54
C GLY A 264 3.65 -15.19 15.74
N SER A 265 3.20 -14.07 16.25
CA SER A 265 2.23 -13.98 17.35
C SER A 265 1.35 -12.74 17.19
N GLY A 266 0.38 -12.57 18.10
CA GLY A 266 -0.56 -11.46 18.04
C GLY A 266 -1.82 -11.80 17.25
N TYR A 267 -2.40 -10.81 16.61
CA TYR A 267 -3.70 -10.98 15.96
C TYR A 267 -3.88 -10.13 14.71
N ALA A 268 -4.74 -10.61 13.84
CA ALA A 268 -5.38 -9.84 12.76
C ALA A 268 -6.89 -10.15 12.88
N LYS A 269 -7.68 -9.17 13.30
CA LYS A 269 -9.09 -9.39 13.62
C LYS A 269 -9.98 -8.19 13.31
N ASP A 270 -11.29 -8.43 13.30
CA ASP A 270 -12.29 -7.40 13.02
C ASP A 270 -12.04 -6.77 11.66
N ILE A 271 -12.03 -7.62 10.64
CA ILE A 271 -11.70 -7.28 9.27
C ILE A 271 -12.91 -7.57 8.38
N THR A 272 -13.29 -6.61 7.57
CA THR A 272 -14.37 -6.76 6.60
C THR A 272 -13.91 -6.38 5.21
N PHE A 273 -14.06 -7.33 4.27
CA PHE A 273 -13.96 -7.07 2.83
C PHE A 273 -15.36 -7.17 2.25
N GLN A 274 -15.86 -6.07 1.69
CA GLN A 274 -17.24 -6.07 1.19
C GLN A 274 -17.43 -5.24 -0.08
N ASN A 275 -18.46 -5.59 -0.84
CA ASN A 275 -18.83 -4.88 -2.06
C ASN A 275 -17.65 -4.81 -3.04
N MET A 276 -17.11 -5.98 -3.38
CA MET A 276 -15.96 -6.09 -4.26
C MET A 276 -16.33 -6.76 -5.58
N ILE A 277 -15.76 -6.24 -6.64
CA ILE A 277 -15.90 -6.82 -7.98
C ILE A 277 -14.53 -7.31 -8.43
N MET A 278 -14.46 -8.60 -8.76
CA MET A 278 -13.26 -9.26 -9.27
C MET A 278 -13.38 -9.43 -10.78
N ASP A 279 -12.35 -9.03 -11.51
CA ASP A 279 -12.27 -9.20 -12.96
C ASP A 279 -10.94 -9.87 -13.29
N ASN A 280 -10.97 -11.15 -13.63
CA ASN A 280 -9.77 -11.93 -13.95
C ASN A 280 -8.71 -11.91 -12.84
N VAL A 281 -9.13 -12.16 -11.61
CA VAL A 281 -8.26 -12.21 -10.43
C VAL A 281 -7.89 -13.67 -10.17
N LYS A 282 -6.59 -13.95 -9.85
CA LYS A 282 -6.14 -15.32 -9.62
C LYS A 282 -6.66 -15.91 -8.32
N ASN A 283 -6.54 -15.18 -7.22
CA ASN A 283 -6.98 -15.62 -5.90
C ASN A 283 -7.91 -14.54 -5.33
N PRO A 284 -9.20 -14.56 -5.68
CA PRO A 284 -10.11 -13.50 -5.27
C PRO A 284 -10.25 -13.34 -3.75
N ILE A 285 -10.31 -14.45 -3.02
CA ILE A 285 -10.43 -14.46 -1.56
C ILE A 285 -9.39 -15.44 -1.03
N ILE A 286 -8.48 -14.93 -0.21
CA ILE A 286 -7.41 -15.77 0.32
C ILE A 286 -7.01 -15.34 1.73
N ILE A 287 -7.02 -16.31 2.67
CA ILE A 287 -6.34 -16.23 3.95
C ILE A 287 -5.20 -17.24 3.89
N ASP A 288 -3.97 -16.79 4.10
CA ASP A 288 -2.78 -17.64 4.08
C ASP A 288 -1.93 -17.38 5.32
N GLN A 289 -2.08 -18.25 6.34
CA GLN A 289 -1.25 -18.25 7.55
C GLN A 289 0.04 -19.09 7.37
N ASN A 290 0.27 -19.61 6.17
CA ASN A 290 1.47 -20.34 5.81
C ASN A 290 2.28 -19.57 4.75
N TYR A 291 2.10 -18.25 4.68
CA TYR A 291 2.80 -17.40 3.75
C TYR A 291 4.31 -17.50 3.92
N CYS A 292 5.02 -17.58 2.81
CA CYS A 292 6.48 -17.69 2.82
C CYS A 292 7.05 -17.01 1.58
N ASP A 293 7.64 -15.85 1.77
CA ASP A 293 8.38 -15.12 0.74
C ASP A 293 9.87 -15.11 1.11
N LYS A 294 10.46 -16.31 1.13
CA LYS A 294 11.87 -16.54 1.49
C LYS A 294 12.53 -17.41 0.44
N ALA A 295 13.84 -17.27 0.29
CA ALA A 295 14.63 -18.09 -0.63
C ALA A 295 14.61 -19.58 -0.25
N LYS A 296 14.44 -19.90 1.05
CA LYS A 296 14.30 -21.26 1.57
C LYS A 296 12.87 -21.46 2.06
N PRO A 297 12.32 -22.68 1.95
CA PRO A 297 11.01 -22.99 2.53
C PRO A 297 10.94 -22.64 4.02
N CYS A 298 9.84 -22.05 4.43
CA CYS A 298 9.61 -21.73 5.82
C CYS A 298 9.27 -22.99 6.59
N LYS A 299 9.79 -23.11 7.81
CA LYS A 299 9.52 -24.25 8.67
C LYS A 299 8.14 -24.12 9.31
N ALA A 300 7.49 -25.26 9.55
CA ALA A 300 6.33 -25.32 10.40
C ALA A 300 6.69 -24.87 11.82
N GLN A 301 5.84 -24.05 12.43
CA GLN A 301 6.04 -23.48 13.76
C GLN A 301 4.82 -23.74 14.64
N GLY A 302 5.02 -23.76 15.95
CA GLY A 302 3.95 -23.95 16.92
C GLY A 302 3.09 -22.71 17.16
N SER A 303 3.50 -21.55 16.68
CA SER A 303 2.79 -20.28 16.82
C SER A 303 2.51 -19.63 15.48
N ALA A 304 1.55 -18.74 15.47
CA ALA A 304 1.22 -17.91 14.30
C ALA A 304 0.43 -16.68 14.79
N VAL A 305 0.32 -15.67 13.92
CA VAL A 305 -0.63 -14.58 14.13
C VAL A 305 -2.05 -15.15 14.08
N GLU A 306 -2.85 -14.89 15.11
CA GLU A 306 -4.24 -15.35 15.17
C GLU A 306 -5.11 -14.52 14.22
N VAL A 307 -5.78 -15.18 13.30
CA VAL A 307 -6.72 -14.55 12.36
C VAL A 307 -8.14 -14.88 12.77
N SER A 308 -8.93 -13.86 13.12
CA SER A 308 -10.30 -14.08 13.60
C SER A 308 -11.24 -12.93 13.26
N ASN A 309 -12.53 -13.22 13.26
CA ASN A 309 -13.60 -12.27 12.96
C ASN A 309 -13.33 -11.52 11.64
N VAL A 310 -13.34 -12.26 10.54
CA VAL A 310 -13.15 -11.75 9.18
C VAL A 310 -14.41 -12.00 8.38
N VAL A 311 -14.94 -10.95 7.76
CA VAL A 311 -16.14 -11.02 6.94
C VAL A 311 -15.79 -10.75 5.49
N PHE A 312 -16.16 -11.68 4.62
CA PHE A 312 -16.15 -11.49 3.16
C PHE A 312 -17.59 -11.41 2.70
N LYS A 313 -18.03 -10.25 2.24
CA LYS A 313 -19.44 -9.98 1.96
C LYS A 313 -19.65 -9.27 0.63
N ASN A 314 -20.64 -9.76 -0.13
CA ASN A 314 -21.01 -9.14 -1.42
C ASN A 314 -19.79 -9.04 -2.35
N ILE A 315 -19.19 -10.19 -2.67
CA ILE A 315 -18.01 -10.29 -3.54
C ILE A 315 -18.40 -11.14 -4.74
N ARG A 316 -18.20 -10.59 -5.94
CA ARG A 316 -18.58 -11.26 -7.18
C ARG A 316 -17.56 -11.00 -8.29
N GLY A 317 -17.62 -11.83 -9.33
CA GLY A 317 -16.84 -11.64 -10.52
C GLY A 317 -16.17 -12.89 -11.05
N THR A 318 -15.00 -12.73 -11.65
CA THR A 318 -14.31 -13.79 -12.36
C THR A 318 -12.92 -14.04 -11.83
N THR A 319 -12.52 -15.31 -11.88
CA THR A 319 -11.18 -15.77 -11.54
C THR A 319 -10.56 -16.47 -12.73
N VAL A 320 -9.22 -16.36 -12.87
CA VAL A 320 -8.48 -17.05 -13.94
C VAL A 320 -7.93 -18.40 -13.48
N THR A 321 -8.08 -18.73 -12.20
CA THR A 321 -7.70 -20.04 -11.63
C THR A 321 -8.89 -20.67 -10.92
N LYS A 322 -8.85 -21.99 -10.75
CA LYS A 322 -9.95 -22.72 -10.12
C LYS A 322 -10.18 -22.29 -8.67
N ASP A 323 -9.12 -22.01 -7.92
CA ASP A 323 -9.20 -21.72 -6.50
C ASP A 323 -9.66 -20.28 -6.25
N ALA A 324 -10.97 -20.08 -6.24
CA ALA A 324 -11.55 -18.76 -6.02
C ALA A 324 -11.58 -18.34 -4.55
N ILE A 325 -11.72 -19.31 -3.66
CA ILE A 325 -11.71 -19.08 -2.20
C ILE A 325 -10.68 -20.03 -1.58
N LYS A 326 -9.65 -19.47 -0.98
CA LYS A 326 -8.60 -20.22 -0.29
C LYS A 326 -8.53 -19.82 1.17
N LEU A 327 -8.78 -20.74 2.06
CA LEU A 327 -8.59 -20.54 3.49
C LEU A 327 -7.48 -21.50 3.96
N ASN A 328 -6.24 -21.08 3.77
CA ASN A 328 -5.04 -21.85 4.13
C ASN A 328 -4.54 -21.39 5.51
N CYS A 329 -5.16 -21.94 6.55
CA CYS A 329 -4.92 -21.51 7.91
C CYS A 329 -3.94 -22.42 8.65
N SER A 330 -3.40 -21.91 9.76
CA SER A 330 -2.41 -22.59 10.56
C SER A 330 -3.01 -23.81 11.28
N LYS A 331 -2.28 -24.91 11.28
CA LYS A 331 -2.67 -26.13 12.02
C LYS A 331 -2.74 -25.86 13.52
N ASN A 332 -1.78 -25.11 14.05
CA ASN A 332 -1.67 -24.87 15.49
C ASN A 332 -2.46 -23.64 15.95
N VAL A 333 -2.72 -22.68 15.06
CA VAL A 333 -3.50 -21.49 15.34
C VAL A 333 -4.52 -21.28 14.19
N PRO A 334 -5.56 -22.14 14.14
CA PRO A 334 -6.53 -22.07 13.06
C PRO A 334 -7.24 -20.71 12.98
N CYS A 335 -7.53 -20.25 11.78
CA CYS A 335 -8.36 -19.06 11.62
C CYS A 335 -9.81 -19.40 12.00
N HIS A 336 -10.49 -18.46 12.63
CA HIS A 336 -11.85 -18.70 13.12
C HIS A 336 -12.71 -17.44 13.06
N GLY A 337 -14.02 -17.61 13.19
CA GLY A 337 -14.95 -16.49 13.03
C GLY A 337 -14.95 -15.94 11.62
N ILE A 338 -14.69 -16.77 10.63
CA ILE A 338 -14.68 -16.37 9.22
C ILE A 338 -16.11 -16.46 8.68
N THR A 339 -16.61 -15.38 8.11
CA THR A 339 -17.94 -15.33 7.50
C THR A 339 -17.80 -15.12 5.98
N LEU A 340 -18.45 -15.99 5.22
CA LEU A 340 -18.60 -15.89 3.78
C LEU A 340 -20.07 -15.60 3.48
N GLN A 341 -20.36 -14.42 2.92
CA GLN A 341 -21.75 -13.96 2.72
C GLN A 341 -21.94 -13.37 1.34
N ASN A 342 -22.91 -13.92 0.60
CA ASN A 342 -23.25 -13.43 -0.75
C ASN A 342 -22.03 -13.31 -1.65
N ILE A 343 -21.42 -14.45 -1.97
CA ILE A 343 -20.24 -14.55 -2.81
C ILE A 343 -20.62 -15.28 -4.11
N ASP A 344 -20.23 -14.75 -5.26
CA ASP A 344 -20.47 -15.36 -6.55
C ASP A 344 -19.24 -15.16 -7.45
N LEU A 345 -18.37 -16.17 -7.48
CA LEU A 345 -17.13 -16.17 -8.24
C LEU A 345 -17.15 -17.28 -9.27
N LYS A 346 -16.85 -16.96 -10.52
CA LYS A 346 -16.86 -17.86 -11.66
C LYS A 346 -15.52 -17.87 -12.35
N MET A 347 -15.22 -19.00 -13.01
CA MET A 347 -14.09 -19.05 -13.93
C MET A 347 -14.33 -18.11 -15.11
N GLU A 348 -13.29 -17.42 -15.54
CA GLU A 348 -13.30 -16.67 -16.78
C GLU A 348 -13.59 -17.59 -17.97
N GLY A 349 -14.40 -17.13 -18.93
CA GLY A 349 -14.75 -17.89 -20.12
C GLY A 349 -15.73 -19.03 -19.90
N GLY A 350 -16.22 -19.27 -18.69
CA GLY A 350 -17.22 -20.30 -18.37
C GLY A 350 -16.71 -21.73 -18.45
N ASP A 351 -15.40 -21.96 -18.59
CA ASP A 351 -14.79 -23.28 -18.68
C ASP A 351 -14.43 -23.83 -17.30
N GLY A 352 -15.30 -24.71 -16.79
CA GLY A 352 -15.11 -25.38 -15.54
C GLY A 352 -15.66 -24.60 -14.34
N ALA A 353 -15.77 -25.29 -13.21
CA ALA A 353 -16.29 -24.73 -11.99
C ALA A 353 -15.15 -24.14 -11.14
N ALA A 354 -15.38 -22.95 -10.60
CA ALA A 354 -14.53 -22.42 -9.54
C ALA A 354 -14.67 -23.31 -8.28
N GLU A 355 -13.62 -23.38 -7.48
CA GLU A 355 -13.51 -24.24 -6.32
C GLU A 355 -13.13 -23.41 -5.08
N SER A 356 -13.43 -23.97 -3.91
CA SER A 356 -12.96 -23.48 -2.62
C SER A 356 -12.06 -24.52 -2.00
N THR A 357 -10.95 -24.09 -1.41
CA THR A 357 -10.06 -24.95 -0.63
C THR A 357 -9.96 -24.40 0.79
N CYS A 358 -10.10 -25.28 1.79
CA CYS A 358 -10.00 -24.89 3.19
C CYS A 358 -9.12 -25.87 3.95
N GLN A 359 -8.28 -25.30 4.79
CA GLN A 359 -7.42 -26.04 5.69
C GLN A 359 -7.37 -25.31 7.04
N ASN A 360 -7.74 -26.02 8.09
CA ASN A 360 -7.69 -25.49 9.45
C ASN A 360 -8.47 -24.17 9.65
N ALA A 361 -9.57 -24.02 8.93
CA ALA A 361 -10.38 -22.82 8.98
C ALA A 361 -11.75 -23.13 9.61
N LYS A 362 -12.17 -22.30 10.55
CA LYS A 362 -13.53 -22.32 11.12
C LYS A 362 -14.32 -21.17 10.49
N TRP A 363 -15.28 -21.54 9.67
CA TRP A 363 -16.05 -20.59 8.87
C TRP A 363 -17.55 -20.89 8.94
N ARG A 364 -18.34 -19.89 8.61
CA ARG A 364 -19.77 -20.00 8.36
C ARG A 364 -20.14 -19.29 7.07
N LYS A 365 -21.23 -19.73 6.44
CA LYS A 365 -21.80 -19.05 5.29
C LYS A 365 -23.14 -18.43 5.63
N SER A 366 -23.47 -17.36 4.94
CA SER A 366 -24.77 -16.70 4.95
C SER A 366 -25.16 -16.33 3.52
N GLY A 367 -26.43 -16.53 3.17
CA GLY A 367 -26.88 -16.30 1.80
C GLY A 367 -26.26 -17.28 0.81
N THR A 368 -26.18 -16.88 -0.45
CA THR A 368 -25.60 -17.70 -1.52
C THR A 368 -24.10 -17.54 -1.56
N VAL A 369 -23.35 -18.64 -1.53
CA VAL A 369 -21.89 -18.64 -1.68
C VAL A 369 -21.52 -19.60 -2.77
N ARG A 370 -20.93 -19.06 -3.85
CA ARG A 370 -20.40 -19.81 -4.99
C ARG A 370 -18.96 -19.40 -5.27
N PRO A 371 -18.02 -20.31 -5.40
CA PRO A 371 -18.16 -21.76 -5.25
C PRO A 371 -18.60 -22.15 -3.83
N GLN A 372 -19.18 -23.36 -3.73
CA GLN A 372 -19.54 -23.91 -2.43
C GLN A 372 -18.35 -23.83 -1.48
N PRO A 373 -18.55 -23.31 -0.26
CA PRO A 373 -17.46 -23.31 0.72
C PRO A 373 -16.94 -24.72 0.94
N CYS A 374 -15.69 -24.80 1.17
CA CYS A 374 -14.88 -25.99 1.27
C CYS A 374 -15.57 -27.17 1.92
N THR A 375 -15.80 -28.20 1.14
CA THR A 375 -15.97 -29.53 1.72
C THR A 375 -14.59 -29.94 2.18
N SER A 376 -14.39 -30.08 3.50
CA SER A 376 -13.14 -30.58 4.03
C SER A 376 -12.78 -31.89 3.35
N LYS A 377 -11.75 -31.88 2.55
CA LYS A 377 -11.03 -33.12 2.26
C LYS A 377 -10.20 -33.40 3.50
N ASN A 378 -10.68 -34.34 4.32
CA ASN A 378 -9.91 -34.93 5.41
C ASN A 378 -8.60 -35.49 4.90
#